data_200bae4650b06aa034e0c1561341dd26
#
_entry.id   200bae4650b06aa034e0c1561341dd26
#
_cell.length_a   1.000
_cell.length_b   1.000
_cell.length_c   1.000
_cell.angle_alpha   90.00
_cell.angle_beta   90.00
_cell.angle_gamma   90.00
#
_symmetry.space_group_name_H-M   'P 1'
#
loop_
_entity.id
_entity.type
_entity.pdbx_description
1 polymer ?
#
loop_
_entity_poly.entity_id
_entity_poly.type
_entity_poly.pdbx_seq_one_letter_code
_entity_poly.pdbx_strand_id
1 'polypeptide(L)'
;DLDISNVNEASIRHQDKIEDKKIVFKAYESPDSLDENSSDILIESGAKKRKKAHNSHNKMESEIATFLSENGFKIEKLSSGPAVDLCWKTANGISILEVKSINKNNEHHQLRMAIGQLTEYKYRFQKMGEKIDKCYIAITNKTKKDNWNAILESVEIELIDKENISKILI
;
A
#
# COMPACT_ATOMS: atom_id res chain seq x y z
N ASP A 1 -0.38 28.99 42.01
CA ASP A 1 -1.09 29.48 40.82
C ASP A 1 -0.09 29.50 39.66
N LEU A 2 -0.16 28.52 38.79
CA LEU A 2 0.61 28.45 37.56
C LEU A 2 -0.26 29.09 36.47
N ASP A 3 0.20 30.22 35.98
CA ASP A 3 -0.41 30.94 34.85
C ASP A 3 -0.22 30.17 33.53
N ILE A 4 -1.29 29.58 33.00
CA ILE A 4 -1.33 28.78 31.77
C ILE A 4 -1.74 29.65 30.56
N SER A 5 -1.60 30.97 30.62
CA SER A 5 -2.10 31.88 29.58
C SER A 5 -1.17 32.09 28.36
N ASN A 6 -0.07 31.33 28.21
CA ASN A 6 0.83 31.44 27.05
C ASN A 6 1.11 30.09 26.35
N VAL A 7 0.08 29.36 25.99
CA VAL A 7 0.19 28.33 24.98
C VAL A 7 0.05 28.99 23.62
N ASN A 8 1.17 29.11 22.94
CA ASN A 8 1.34 29.74 21.64
C ASN A 8 0.34 29.15 20.61
N GLU A 9 -0.63 29.95 20.15
CA GLU A 9 -1.58 29.62 19.07
C GLU A 9 -0.92 29.37 17.70
N ALA A 10 0.40 29.36 17.62
CA ALA A 10 1.14 29.17 16.39
C ALA A 10 1.28 27.69 15.95
N SER A 11 0.92 26.72 16.79
CA SER A 11 1.12 25.28 16.51
C SER A 11 -0.10 24.57 15.94
N ILE A 12 -1.21 25.26 15.69
CA ILE A 12 -2.46 24.63 15.18
C ILE A 12 -2.83 25.18 13.80
N ARG A 13 -1.87 25.37 12.91
CA ARG A 13 -2.16 25.79 11.52
C ARG A 13 -1.46 24.95 10.46
N HIS A 14 -1.48 23.63 10.62
CA HIS A 14 -1.45 22.69 9.50
C HIS A 14 -2.71 21.83 9.54
N GLN A 15 -3.87 22.47 9.51
CA GLN A 15 -5.01 21.85 8.87
C GLN A 15 -4.68 21.85 7.38
N ASP A 16 -4.14 20.74 6.89
CA ASP A 16 -4.20 20.43 5.49
C ASP A 16 -5.67 20.59 5.09
N LYS A 17 -5.95 21.64 4.32
CA LYS A 17 -7.22 21.76 3.61
C LYS A 17 -7.28 20.51 2.73
N ILE A 18 -8.03 19.52 3.18
CA ILE A 18 -8.50 18.45 2.31
C ILE A 18 -9.43 19.18 1.34
N GLU A 19 -8.84 19.77 0.30
CA GLU A 19 -9.61 20.24 -0.84
C GLU A 19 -10.40 19.03 -1.32
N ASP A 20 -11.69 19.22 -1.61
CA ASP A 20 -12.59 18.22 -2.20
C ASP A 20 -12.10 17.83 -3.61
N LYS A 21 -10.93 17.23 -3.71
CA LYS A 21 -10.36 16.72 -4.94
C LYS A 21 -11.06 15.42 -5.27
N LYS A 22 -11.89 15.47 -6.31
CA LYS A 22 -12.50 14.28 -6.89
C LYS A 22 -11.42 13.26 -7.23
N ILE A 23 -11.60 12.00 -6.82
CA ILE A 23 -10.72 10.90 -7.23
C ILE A 23 -10.74 10.79 -8.75
N VAL A 24 -9.58 10.83 -9.37
CA VAL A 24 -9.43 10.62 -10.81
C VAL A 24 -8.66 9.33 -11.02
N PHE A 25 -9.33 8.36 -11.62
CA PHE A 25 -8.75 7.08 -12.01
C PHE A 25 -8.09 7.18 -13.38
N LYS A 26 -6.97 6.50 -13.56
CA LYS A 26 -6.31 6.27 -14.85
C LYS A 26 -5.95 4.80 -14.99
N ALA A 27 -5.70 4.36 -16.23
CA ALA A 27 -5.27 2.99 -16.48
C ALA A 27 -3.98 2.68 -15.70
N TYR A 28 -3.89 1.45 -15.20
CA TYR A 28 -2.68 0.95 -14.57
C TYR A 28 -1.59 0.76 -15.65
N GLU A 29 -0.40 1.26 -15.33
CA GLU A 29 0.82 0.98 -16.08
C GLU A 29 1.77 0.22 -15.15
N SER A 30 2.26 -0.93 -15.61
CA SER A 30 3.22 -1.71 -14.83
C SER A 30 4.47 -0.87 -14.54
N PRO A 31 4.99 -0.87 -13.31
CA PRO A 31 6.23 -0.17 -13.02
C PRO A 31 7.39 -0.80 -13.81
N ASP A 32 8.21 0.03 -14.46
CA ASP A 32 9.38 -0.42 -15.19
C ASP A 32 10.31 -1.21 -14.26
N SER A 33 10.66 -2.43 -14.69
CA SER A 33 11.74 -3.17 -14.05
C SER A 33 13.04 -2.40 -14.33
N LEU A 34 13.65 -1.85 -13.29
CA LEU A 34 14.95 -1.18 -13.42
C LEU A 34 15.95 -2.18 -14.02
N ASP A 35 16.55 -1.82 -15.15
CA ASP A 35 17.56 -2.61 -15.85
C ASP A 35 18.64 -3.13 -14.89
N GLU A 36 18.92 -4.44 -14.96
CA GLU A 36 19.93 -5.09 -14.12
C GLU A 36 21.37 -4.66 -14.43
N ASN A 37 21.59 -3.82 -15.45
CA ASN A 37 22.90 -3.53 -16.05
C ASN A 37 23.54 -2.17 -15.72
N SER A 38 23.16 -1.49 -14.65
CA SER A 38 23.93 -0.34 -14.20
C SER A 38 25.02 -0.76 -13.23
N SER A 39 26.21 -0.99 -13.78
CA SER A 39 27.47 -1.17 -13.05
C SER A 39 27.99 0.15 -12.53
N ASP A 40 27.78 0.45 -11.25
CA ASP A 40 28.61 1.40 -10.52
C ASP A 40 28.91 0.86 -9.13
N ILE A 41 30.20 0.63 -8.93
CA ILE A 41 30.83 0.01 -7.79
C ILE A 41 31.04 1.08 -6.71
N LEU A 42 30.75 0.74 -5.44
CA LEU A 42 31.16 1.40 -4.22
C LEU A 42 30.21 2.42 -3.53
N ILE A 43 28.99 2.03 -3.26
CA ILE A 43 28.30 2.29 -1.95
C ILE A 43 27.29 1.13 -1.78
N GLU A 44 27.83 -0.08 -1.74
CA GLU A 44 27.13 -1.23 -2.30
C GLU A 44 26.10 -1.91 -1.43
N SER A 45 26.18 -1.88 -0.10
CA SER A 45 25.28 -2.76 0.66
C SER A 45 23.87 -2.20 0.79
N GLY A 46 23.73 -0.89 0.99
CA GLY A 46 22.44 -0.24 1.18
C GLY A 46 21.67 0.01 -0.14
N ALA A 47 22.39 0.41 -1.19
CA ALA A 47 21.79 0.68 -2.51
C ALA A 47 21.35 -0.61 -3.19
N LYS A 48 22.16 -1.67 -3.18
CA LYS A 48 21.78 -3.00 -3.72
C LYS A 48 20.58 -3.60 -2.99
N LYS A 49 20.53 -3.48 -1.65
CA LYS A 49 19.37 -3.95 -0.87
C LYS A 49 18.10 -3.19 -1.22
N ARG A 50 18.17 -1.86 -1.37
CA ARG A 50 17.03 -1.02 -1.78
C ARG A 50 16.57 -1.37 -3.19
N LYS A 51 17.49 -1.48 -4.16
CA LYS A 51 17.19 -1.88 -5.53
C LYS A 51 16.51 -3.25 -5.58
N LYS A 52 17.04 -4.24 -4.85
CA LYS A 52 16.43 -5.58 -4.76
C LYS A 52 15.03 -5.54 -4.15
N ALA A 53 14.83 -4.77 -3.08
CA ALA A 53 13.52 -4.62 -2.44
C ALA A 53 12.51 -3.94 -3.40
N HIS A 54 12.94 -2.91 -4.12
CA HIS A 54 12.12 -2.22 -5.12
C HIS A 54 11.74 -3.14 -6.29
N ASN A 55 12.69 -3.88 -6.84
CA ASN A 55 12.42 -4.85 -7.90
C ASN A 55 11.43 -5.96 -7.43
N SER A 56 11.59 -6.45 -6.20
CA SER A 56 10.68 -7.46 -5.64
C SER A 56 9.26 -6.89 -5.43
N HIS A 57 9.16 -5.62 -5.02
CA HIS A 57 7.89 -4.89 -4.90
C HIS A 57 7.21 -4.77 -6.27
N ASN A 58 7.88 -4.19 -7.25
CA ASN A 58 7.35 -3.99 -8.61
C ASN A 58 6.92 -5.32 -9.25
N LYS A 59 7.72 -6.38 -9.06
CA LYS A 59 7.38 -7.71 -9.56
C LYS A 59 6.09 -8.25 -8.94
N MET A 60 5.93 -8.14 -7.62
CA MET A 60 4.72 -8.58 -6.92
C MET A 60 3.50 -7.77 -7.35
N GLU A 61 3.64 -6.45 -7.45
CA GLU A 61 2.59 -5.56 -7.95
C GLU A 61 2.13 -5.97 -9.35
N SER A 62 3.08 -6.18 -10.27
CA SER A 62 2.77 -6.60 -11.65
C SER A 62 2.14 -7.98 -11.73
N GLU A 63 2.62 -8.96 -10.94
CA GLU A 63 2.04 -10.31 -10.86
C GLU A 63 0.57 -10.26 -10.43
N ILE A 64 0.25 -9.45 -9.40
CA ILE A 64 -1.12 -9.27 -8.92
C ILE A 64 -1.99 -8.54 -9.94
N ALA A 65 -1.49 -7.46 -10.53
CA ALA A 65 -2.22 -6.70 -11.55
C ALA A 65 -2.56 -7.59 -12.77
N THR A 66 -1.62 -8.40 -13.23
CA THR A 66 -1.85 -9.38 -14.30
C THR A 66 -2.91 -10.38 -13.91
N PHE A 67 -2.79 -11.00 -12.73
CA PHE A 67 -3.75 -11.97 -12.22
C PHE A 67 -5.17 -11.40 -12.14
N LEU A 68 -5.34 -10.19 -11.60
CA LEU A 68 -6.63 -9.51 -11.54
C LEU A 68 -7.19 -9.22 -12.93
N SER A 69 -6.36 -8.75 -13.87
CA SER A 69 -6.77 -8.44 -15.24
C SER A 69 -7.24 -9.70 -15.99
N GLU A 70 -6.53 -10.81 -15.83
CA GLU A 70 -6.90 -12.12 -16.39
C GLU A 70 -8.22 -12.65 -15.84
N ASN A 71 -8.60 -12.24 -14.62
CA ASN A 71 -9.88 -12.55 -13.99
C ASN A 71 -10.96 -11.47 -14.19
N GLY A 72 -10.77 -10.55 -15.15
CA GLY A 72 -11.77 -9.60 -15.59
C GLY A 72 -11.88 -8.31 -14.78
N PHE A 73 -10.96 -8.07 -13.84
CA PHE A 73 -10.92 -6.81 -13.09
C PHE A 73 -10.16 -5.74 -13.88
N LYS A 74 -10.72 -4.55 -13.92
CA LYS A 74 -10.02 -3.38 -14.44
C LYS A 74 -9.20 -2.75 -13.33
N ILE A 75 -7.88 -2.84 -13.45
CA ILE A 75 -6.95 -2.23 -12.50
C ILE A 75 -6.79 -0.76 -12.83
N GLU A 76 -6.86 0.07 -11.81
CA GLU A 76 -6.78 1.51 -11.94
C GLU A 76 -5.68 2.07 -11.04
N LYS A 77 -5.00 3.12 -11.49
CA LYS A 77 -4.14 3.97 -10.65
C LYS A 77 -4.86 5.28 -10.36
N LEU A 78 -4.60 5.83 -9.19
CA LEU A 78 -5.11 7.14 -8.86
C LEU A 78 -4.18 8.21 -9.41
N SER A 79 -4.72 9.15 -10.19
CA SER A 79 -4.00 10.34 -10.61
C SER A 79 -4.05 11.45 -9.56
N SER A 80 -5.00 11.35 -8.63
CA SER A 80 -5.11 12.20 -7.46
C SER A 80 -5.73 11.39 -6.31
N GLY A 81 -5.33 11.66 -5.08
CA GLY A 81 -5.82 10.95 -3.90
C GLY A 81 -4.75 10.12 -3.20
N PRO A 82 -5.13 9.06 -2.46
CA PRO A 82 -4.19 8.18 -1.78
C PRO A 82 -3.24 7.46 -2.76
N ALA A 83 -1.97 7.35 -2.39
CA ALA A 83 -0.94 6.67 -3.21
C ALA A 83 -0.96 5.15 -2.97
N VAL A 84 -2.06 4.48 -3.32
CA VAL A 84 -2.17 3.01 -3.23
C VAL A 84 -1.40 2.34 -4.38
N ASP A 85 -0.81 1.18 -4.13
CA ASP A 85 -0.10 0.44 -5.17
C ASP A 85 -1.07 -0.10 -6.23
N LEU A 86 -2.15 -0.76 -5.82
CA LEU A 86 -3.21 -1.22 -6.71
C LEU A 86 -4.60 -0.90 -6.16
N CYS A 87 -5.52 -0.55 -7.06
CA CYS A 87 -6.95 -0.50 -6.74
C CYS A 87 -7.80 -0.97 -7.93
N TRP A 88 -8.97 -1.52 -7.63
CA TRP A 88 -9.94 -1.97 -8.63
C TRP A 88 -11.36 -1.87 -8.08
N LYS A 89 -12.31 -1.73 -9.00
CA LYS A 89 -13.73 -1.70 -8.66
C LYS A 89 -14.29 -3.10 -8.54
N THR A 90 -15.14 -3.30 -7.54
CA THR A 90 -15.93 -4.49 -7.32
C THR A 90 -17.43 -4.13 -7.35
N ALA A 91 -18.31 -5.11 -7.23
CA ALA A 91 -19.75 -4.86 -7.10
C ALA A 91 -20.11 -4.10 -5.81
N ASN A 92 -19.25 -4.18 -4.78
CA ASN A 92 -19.53 -3.63 -3.45
C ASN A 92 -18.81 -2.32 -3.15
N GLY A 93 -17.86 -1.90 -4.00
CA GLY A 93 -17.05 -0.70 -3.78
C GLY A 93 -15.70 -0.76 -4.49
N ILE A 94 -14.67 -0.25 -3.82
CA ILE A 94 -13.28 -0.24 -4.30
C ILE A 94 -12.46 -1.14 -3.39
N SER A 95 -11.74 -2.09 -3.96
CA SER A 95 -10.69 -2.83 -3.26
C SER A 95 -9.36 -2.14 -3.45
N ILE A 96 -8.56 -2.09 -2.38
CA ILE A 96 -7.23 -1.47 -2.35
C ILE A 96 -6.18 -2.45 -1.85
N LEU A 97 -4.98 -2.35 -2.39
CA LEU A 97 -3.88 -3.24 -2.05
C LEU A 97 -2.57 -2.45 -1.91
N GLU A 98 -1.82 -2.79 -0.88
CA GLU A 98 -0.48 -2.28 -0.60
C GLU A 98 0.52 -3.42 -0.65
N VAL A 99 1.59 -3.27 -1.43
CA VAL A 99 2.67 -4.27 -1.57
C VAL A 99 3.80 -3.98 -0.59
N LYS A 100 4.30 -5.00 0.09
CA LYS A 100 5.46 -4.87 0.99
C LYS A 100 6.53 -5.90 0.71
N SER A 101 7.75 -5.41 0.45
CA SER A 101 8.94 -6.25 0.39
C SER A 101 9.41 -6.58 1.80
N ILE A 102 9.11 -7.79 2.26
CA ILE A 102 9.44 -8.24 3.60
C ILE A 102 10.60 -9.22 3.64
N ASN A 103 11.32 -9.23 4.77
CA ASN A 103 12.32 -10.21 5.14
C ASN A 103 12.32 -10.37 6.68
N LYS A 104 13.11 -11.32 7.19
CA LYS A 104 13.16 -11.64 8.63
C LYS A 104 13.47 -10.44 9.55
N ASN A 105 14.11 -9.38 9.03
CA ASN A 105 14.57 -8.24 9.83
C ASN A 105 13.59 -7.05 9.77
N ASN A 106 12.76 -6.94 8.73
CA ASN A 106 11.90 -5.79 8.51
C ASN A 106 10.39 -6.12 8.54
N GLU A 107 10.01 -7.38 8.67
CA GLU A 107 8.62 -7.86 8.63
C GLU A 107 7.69 -7.04 9.53
N HIS A 108 8.00 -6.92 10.82
CA HIS A 108 7.17 -6.15 11.75
C HIS A 108 7.00 -4.69 11.35
N HIS A 109 8.09 -4.05 10.92
CA HIS A 109 8.06 -2.66 10.51
C HIS A 109 7.21 -2.48 9.25
N GLN A 110 7.42 -3.32 8.24
CA GLN A 110 6.70 -3.23 6.97
C GLN A 110 5.19 -3.50 7.12
N LEU A 111 4.80 -4.49 7.90
CA LEU A 111 3.39 -4.79 8.12
C LEU A 111 2.67 -3.71 8.93
N ARG A 112 3.31 -3.15 9.97
CA ARG A 112 2.76 -1.98 10.69
C ARG A 112 2.60 -0.75 9.78
N MET A 113 3.59 -0.49 8.93
CA MET A 113 3.51 0.60 7.94
C MET A 113 2.34 0.39 6.99
N ALA A 114 2.17 -0.83 6.45
CA ALA A 114 1.06 -1.14 5.55
C ALA A 114 -0.31 -0.97 6.20
N ILE A 115 -0.48 -1.43 7.46
CA ILE A 115 -1.72 -1.22 8.22
C ILE A 115 -2.02 0.28 8.34
N GLY A 116 -1.01 1.09 8.72
CA GLY A 116 -1.17 2.54 8.83
C GLY A 116 -1.57 3.19 7.50
N GLN A 117 -0.90 2.82 6.40
CA GLN A 117 -1.19 3.32 5.06
C GLN A 117 -2.60 2.95 4.61
N LEU A 118 -3.00 1.68 4.71
CA LEU A 118 -4.35 1.25 4.33
C LEU A 118 -5.44 1.90 5.18
N THR A 119 -5.18 2.12 6.47
CA THR A 119 -6.12 2.83 7.37
C THR A 119 -6.30 4.28 6.92
N GLU A 120 -5.20 4.97 6.60
CA GLU A 120 -5.22 6.33 6.06
C GLU A 120 -5.93 6.38 4.71
N TYR A 121 -5.62 5.45 3.80
CA TYR A 121 -6.25 5.38 2.48
C TYR A 121 -7.75 5.13 2.58
N LYS A 122 -8.19 4.16 3.40
CA LYS A 122 -9.62 3.89 3.67
C LYS A 122 -10.34 5.16 4.13
N TYR A 123 -9.75 5.91 5.08
CA TYR A 123 -10.31 7.18 5.54
C TYR A 123 -10.42 8.23 4.43
N ARG A 124 -9.37 8.40 3.62
CA ARG A 124 -9.36 9.37 2.51
C ARG A 124 -10.39 9.02 1.44
N PHE A 125 -10.50 7.75 1.03
CA PHE A 125 -11.53 7.30 0.10
C PHE A 125 -12.94 7.60 0.62
N GLN A 126 -13.21 7.29 1.88
CA GLN A 126 -14.49 7.58 2.52
C GLN A 126 -14.81 9.09 2.54
N LYS A 127 -13.82 9.95 2.80
CA LYS A 127 -14.00 11.40 2.72
C LYS A 127 -14.31 11.91 1.32
N MET A 128 -13.90 11.20 0.29
CA MET A 128 -14.19 11.51 -1.12
C MET A 128 -15.49 10.85 -1.61
N GLY A 129 -16.26 10.22 -0.71
CA GLY A 129 -17.55 9.59 -1.03
C GLY A 129 -17.44 8.18 -1.62
N GLU A 130 -16.25 7.59 -1.63
CA GLU A 130 -16.03 6.24 -2.12
C GLU A 130 -16.14 5.21 -1.00
N LYS A 131 -16.77 4.08 -1.31
CA LYS A 131 -16.87 2.94 -0.40
C LYS A 131 -15.72 1.98 -0.64
N ILE A 132 -14.95 1.66 0.41
CA ILE A 132 -13.96 0.58 0.36
C ILE A 132 -14.68 -0.75 0.60
N ASP A 133 -14.45 -1.69 -0.31
CA ASP A 133 -14.94 -3.07 -0.21
C ASP A 133 -13.96 -3.90 0.63
N LYS A 134 -12.72 -4.05 0.15
CA LYS A 134 -11.69 -4.84 0.83
C LYS A 134 -10.34 -4.14 0.83
N CYS A 135 -9.53 -4.47 1.86
CA CYS A 135 -8.15 -4.01 1.99
C CYS A 135 -7.20 -5.22 2.01
N TYR A 136 -6.13 -5.14 1.24
CA TYR A 136 -5.14 -6.21 1.14
C TYR A 136 -3.73 -5.70 1.39
N ILE A 137 -2.93 -6.51 2.08
CA ILE A 137 -1.47 -6.38 2.10
C ILE A 137 -0.87 -7.54 1.33
N ALA A 138 -0.13 -7.25 0.26
CA ALA A 138 0.62 -8.26 -0.49
C ALA A 138 2.08 -8.26 -0.06
N ILE A 139 2.62 -9.44 0.23
CA ILE A 139 3.99 -9.60 0.73
C ILE A 139 4.84 -10.45 -0.21
N THR A 140 6.08 -10.02 -0.44
CA THR A 140 7.01 -10.71 -1.35
C THR A 140 7.55 -12.04 -0.81
N ASN A 141 7.51 -12.25 0.49
CA ASN A 141 7.94 -13.48 1.17
C ASN A 141 6.95 -13.82 2.29
N LYS A 142 6.81 -15.10 2.60
CA LYS A 142 5.96 -15.54 3.72
C LYS A 142 6.38 -14.92 5.04
N THR A 143 5.38 -14.59 5.87
CA THR A 143 5.62 -14.23 7.26
C THR A 143 6.12 -15.44 8.04
N LYS A 144 6.99 -15.18 9.03
CA LYS A 144 7.47 -16.23 9.95
C LYS A 144 6.72 -16.27 11.28
N LYS A 145 5.80 -15.32 11.49
CA LYS A 145 5.09 -15.13 12.77
C LYS A 145 3.61 -15.39 12.58
N ASP A 146 3.09 -16.38 13.28
CA ASP A 146 1.72 -16.88 13.12
C ASP A 146 0.62 -15.89 13.53
N ASN A 147 0.95 -14.85 14.31
CA ASN A 147 -0.04 -13.92 14.83
C ASN A 147 -0.45 -12.80 13.85
N TRP A 148 0.28 -12.61 12.72
CA TRP A 148 -0.05 -11.54 11.78
C TRP A 148 -1.43 -11.70 11.13
N ASN A 149 -1.84 -12.93 10.82
CA ASN A 149 -3.16 -13.17 10.26
C ASN A 149 -4.27 -12.69 11.20
N ALA A 150 -4.19 -13.04 12.49
CA ALA A 150 -5.17 -12.61 13.48
C ALA A 150 -5.17 -11.08 13.70
N ILE A 151 -3.99 -10.44 13.68
CA ILE A 151 -3.88 -8.98 13.80
C ILE A 151 -4.54 -8.31 12.60
N LEU A 152 -4.25 -8.76 11.39
CA LEU A 152 -4.78 -8.17 10.16
C LEU A 152 -6.28 -8.40 10.03
N GLU A 153 -6.77 -9.60 10.37
CA GLU A 153 -8.20 -9.91 10.43
C GLU A 153 -8.94 -8.97 11.40
N SER A 154 -8.36 -8.66 12.56
CA SER A 154 -8.97 -7.74 13.54
C SER A 154 -9.13 -6.30 13.03
N VAL A 155 -8.46 -5.92 11.96
CA VAL A 155 -8.55 -4.61 11.29
C VAL A 155 -9.10 -4.70 9.86
N GLU A 156 -9.74 -5.83 9.52
CA GLU A 156 -10.37 -6.09 8.21
C GLU A 156 -9.38 -5.97 7.02
N ILE A 157 -8.16 -6.47 7.20
CA ILE A 157 -7.13 -6.53 6.15
C ILE A 157 -6.78 -7.97 5.86
N GLU A 158 -6.78 -8.36 4.59
CA GLU A 158 -6.37 -9.70 4.15
C GLU A 158 -4.88 -9.72 3.75
N LEU A 159 -4.17 -10.77 4.16
CA LEU A 159 -2.77 -10.98 3.81
C LEU A 159 -2.63 -11.88 2.58
N ILE A 160 -1.96 -11.36 1.56
CA ILE A 160 -1.72 -12.05 0.30
C ILE A 160 -0.23 -12.31 0.12
N ASP A 161 0.10 -13.50 -0.27
CA ASP A 161 1.42 -13.91 -0.76
C ASP A 161 1.28 -14.66 -2.10
N LYS A 162 2.40 -15.09 -2.67
CA LYS A 162 2.40 -15.78 -3.97
C LYS A 162 1.62 -17.10 -4.00
N GLU A 163 1.43 -17.73 -2.85
CA GLU A 163 0.76 -19.05 -2.78
C GLU A 163 -0.75 -18.89 -2.61
N ASN A 164 -1.21 -17.72 -2.15
CA ASN A 164 -2.61 -17.50 -1.86
C ASN A 164 -3.25 -16.32 -2.62
N ILE A 165 -2.61 -15.87 -3.71
CA ILE A 165 -3.08 -14.74 -4.53
C ILE A 165 -4.55 -14.90 -4.98
N SER A 166 -5.03 -16.13 -5.16
CA SER A 166 -6.42 -16.43 -5.54
C SER A 166 -7.46 -15.98 -4.50
N LYS A 167 -7.06 -15.74 -3.25
CA LYS A 167 -7.96 -15.19 -2.22
C LYS A 167 -8.53 -13.82 -2.58
N ILE A 168 -7.84 -13.06 -3.45
CA ILE A 168 -8.32 -11.75 -3.91
C ILE A 168 -9.65 -11.85 -4.65
N LEU A 169 -9.99 -13.02 -5.21
CA LEU A 169 -11.21 -13.25 -6.00
C LEU A 169 -12.44 -13.63 -5.15
N ILE A 170 -12.27 -13.90 -3.85
CA ILE A 170 -13.31 -14.35 -2.93
C ILE A 170 -13.86 -13.18 -2.13
#